data_b2149fea16bb0983280f46f31e5e67c8
#
_entry.id   b2149fea16bb0983280f46f31e5e67c8
#
_cell.length_a   1.000
_cell.length_b   1.000
_cell.length_c   1.000
_cell.angle_alpha   90.00
_cell.angle_beta   90.00
_cell.angle_gamma   90.00
#
_symmetry.space_group_name_H-M   'P 1'
#
loop_
_entity.id
_entity.type
_entity.pdbx_description
1 polymer ?
#
loop_
_entity_poly.entity_id
_entity_poly.type
_entity_poly.pdbx_seq_one_letter_code
_entity_poly.pdbx_strand_id
1 'polypeptide(L)'
;MNFTYYDHLVGIQNRASHPHNPEPDVASSFRSLVGKSHKTDIDLIERKLKKSKRDKPKSVDLYNQIGNFWRIKGDTHKSIECFRRALAVSPNNAEILLNLARVLFNLQYLDDAIFLTRRSLEVCTVTDNLF
;
A
#
# COMPACT_ATOMS: atom_id res chain seq x y z
N MET A 1 6.64 4.63 -15.14
CA MET A 1 5.26 4.09 -15.07
C MET A 1 4.29 5.24 -15.07
N ASN A 2 3.45 5.26 -16.06
CA ASN A 2 2.68 6.46 -16.34
C ASN A 2 1.24 6.38 -15.86
N PHE A 3 0.62 5.21 -15.89
CA PHE A 3 -0.82 5.12 -15.71
C PHE A 3 -1.24 3.82 -15.02
N THR A 4 -2.21 3.91 -14.10
CA THR A 4 -2.85 2.73 -13.53
C THR A 4 -4.35 2.80 -13.75
N TYR A 5 -5.00 1.65 -13.66
CA TYR A 5 -6.44 1.53 -13.80
C TYR A 5 -7.22 2.39 -12.80
N TYR A 6 -6.60 2.76 -11.68
CA TYR A 6 -7.24 3.47 -10.58
C TYR A 6 -6.91 4.97 -10.53
N ASP A 7 -6.18 5.49 -11.51
CA ASP A 7 -5.73 6.88 -11.50
C ASP A 7 -6.86 7.91 -11.71
N HIS A 8 -8.06 7.45 -12.06
CA HIS A 8 -9.24 8.30 -12.13
C HIS A 8 -9.77 8.74 -10.76
N LEU A 9 -9.35 8.09 -9.69
CA LEU A 9 -9.80 8.43 -8.34
C LEU A 9 -9.18 9.76 -7.89
N VAL A 10 -10.00 10.62 -7.29
CA VAL A 10 -9.60 11.99 -6.93
C VAL A 10 -8.43 12.00 -5.95
N GLY A 11 -8.47 11.13 -4.95
CA GLY A 11 -7.40 11.04 -3.95
C GLY A 11 -6.07 10.61 -4.56
N ILE A 12 -6.10 9.84 -5.63
CA ILE A 12 -4.90 9.45 -6.36
C ILE A 12 -4.43 10.59 -7.26
N GLN A 13 -5.34 11.29 -7.93
CA GLN A 13 -4.99 12.46 -8.73
C GLN A 13 -4.30 13.54 -7.90
N ASN A 14 -4.75 13.73 -6.66
CA ASN A 14 -4.24 14.77 -5.77
C ASN A 14 -3.06 14.33 -4.90
N ARG A 15 -2.45 13.17 -5.17
CA ARG A 15 -1.46 12.55 -4.27
C ARG A 15 -0.26 13.43 -3.94
N ALA A 16 0.15 14.29 -4.86
CA ALA A 16 1.30 15.17 -4.65
C ALA A 16 1.03 16.27 -3.61
N SER A 17 -0.24 16.57 -3.33
CA SER A 17 -0.64 17.63 -2.41
C SER A 17 -1.20 17.13 -1.08
N HIS A 18 -1.18 15.82 -0.84
CA HIS A 18 -1.69 15.27 0.42
C HIS A 18 -0.83 15.67 1.61
N PRO A 19 -1.46 15.93 2.76
CA PRO A 19 -0.74 16.25 3.97
C PRO A 19 0.03 15.04 4.49
N HIS A 20 1.04 15.31 5.29
CA HIS A 20 1.75 14.30 6.06
C HIS A 20 0.77 13.66 7.05
N ASN A 21 0.65 12.34 7.01
CA ASN A 21 -0.34 11.61 7.81
C ASN A 21 0.21 10.25 8.28
N PRO A 22 0.99 10.23 9.37
CA PRO A 22 1.55 8.99 9.89
C PRO A 22 0.46 8.01 10.37
N GLU A 23 0.67 6.73 10.07
CA GLU A 23 -0.19 5.64 10.51
C GLU A 23 0.67 4.61 11.26
N PRO A 24 1.05 4.89 12.53
CA PRO A 24 1.99 4.05 13.26
C PRO A 24 1.52 2.61 13.48
N ASP A 25 0.21 2.36 13.52
CA ASP A 25 -0.34 1.02 13.72
C ASP A 25 -0.01 0.06 12.57
N VAL A 26 0.32 0.59 11.39
CA VAL A 26 0.74 -0.22 10.24
C VAL A 26 2.04 -0.98 10.55
N ALA A 27 2.83 -0.52 11.51
CA ALA A 27 4.06 -1.19 11.92
C ALA A 27 3.85 -2.65 12.31
N SER A 28 2.66 -3.01 12.80
CA SER A 28 2.35 -4.40 13.15
C SER A 28 2.40 -5.35 11.95
N SER A 29 2.23 -4.85 10.73
CA SER A 29 2.32 -5.66 9.52
C SER A 29 3.74 -6.16 9.23
N PHE A 30 4.74 -5.61 9.91
CA PHE A 30 6.15 -5.99 9.73
C PHE A 30 6.68 -6.94 10.81
N ARG A 31 5.83 -7.51 11.64
CA ARG A 31 6.27 -8.42 12.73
C ARG A 31 7.06 -9.60 12.19
N SER A 32 6.65 -10.18 11.08
CA SER A 32 7.34 -11.32 10.48
C SER A 32 8.73 -10.94 9.97
N LEU A 33 8.94 -9.67 9.63
CA LEU A 33 10.20 -9.17 9.09
C LEU A 33 11.22 -8.84 10.19
N VAL A 34 10.76 -8.31 11.32
CA VAL A 34 11.63 -7.78 12.39
C VAL A 34 11.58 -8.59 13.69
N GLY A 35 10.71 -9.61 13.76
CA GLY A 35 10.55 -10.44 14.94
C GLY A 35 9.64 -9.83 16.01
N LYS A 36 9.57 -10.50 17.16
CA LYS A 36 8.67 -10.14 18.27
C LYS A 36 9.28 -9.08 19.22
N SER A 37 9.96 -8.11 18.69
CA SER A 37 10.48 -7.00 19.47
C SER A 37 9.32 -6.13 19.97
N HIS A 38 9.36 -5.69 21.22
CA HIS A 38 8.35 -4.81 21.81
C HIS A 38 8.33 -3.41 21.19
N LYS A 39 9.41 -3.03 20.53
CA LYS A 39 9.49 -1.79 19.76
C LYS A 39 9.71 -2.12 18.31
N THR A 40 8.82 -1.61 17.46
CA THR A 40 9.03 -1.70 16.02
C THR A 40 10.20 -0.81 15.64
N ASP A 41 11.29 -1.43 15.22
CA ASP A 41 12.47 -0.70 14.78
C ASP A 41 12.27 -0.27 13.33
N ILE A 42 11.87 0.97 13.12
CA ILE A 42 11.60 1.54 11.80
C ILE A 42 12.87 1.53 10.95
N ASP A 43 14.03 1.81 11.54
CA ASP A 43 15.30 1.81 10.83
C ASP A 43 15.67 0.42 10.32
N LEU A 44 15.38 -0.60 11.12
CA LEU A 44 15.61 -1.99 10.72
C LEU A 44 14.69 -2.38 9.57
N ILE A 45 13.42 -2.01 9.61
CA ILE A 45 12.48 -2.24 8.53
C ILE A 45 12.99 -1.58 7.25
N GLU A 46 13.40 -0.32 7.33
CA GLU A 46 13.93 0.42 6.18
C GLU A 46 15.13 -0.28 5.56
N ARG A 47 16.11 -0.70 6.38
CA ARG A 47 17.30 -1.40 5.87
C ARG A 47 16.95 -2.71 5.19
N LYS A 48 16.04 -3.49 5.76
CA LYS A 48 15.60 -4.76 5.18
C LYS A 48 14.84 -4.56 3.87
N LEU A 49 13.99 -3.53 3.79
CA LEU A 49 13.26 -3.21 2.56
C LEU A 49 14.21 -2.72 1.46
N LYS A 50 15.19 -1.89 1.80
CA LYS A 50 16.20 -1.42 0.84
C LYS A 50 17.01 -2.58 0.28
N LYS A 51 17.40 -3.52 1.13
CA LYS A 51 18.12 -4.72 0.70
C LYS A 51 17.25 -5.55 -0.24
N SER A 52 15.99 -5.80 0.12
CA SER A 52 15.07 -6.57 -0.71
C SER A 52 14.84 -5.90 -2.06
N LYS A 53 14.80 -4.57 -2.11
CA LYS A 53 14.63 -3.82 -3.36
C LYS A 53 15.82 -3.99 -4.30
N ARG A 54 17.03 -4.07 -3.75
CA ARG A 54 18.22 -4.36 -4.56
C ARG A 54 18.19 -5.78 -5.13
N ASP A 55 17.73 -6.75 -4.32
CA ASP A 55 17.68 -8.15 -4.72
C ASP A 55 16.53 -8.46 -5.67
N LYS A 56 15.36 -7.81 -5.48
CA LYS A 56 14.14 -8.08 -6.24
C LYS A 56 13.44 -6.77 -6.63
N PRO A 57 14.01 -5.98 -7.56
CA PRO A 57 13.54 -4.63 -7.86
C PRO A 57 12.15 -4.56 -8.49
N LYS A 58 11.61 -5.69 -8.97
CA LYS A 58 10.29 -5.73 -9.63
C LYS A 58 9.21 -6.47 -8.82
N SER A 59 9.49 -6.80 -7.56
CA SER A 59 8.56 -7.55 -6.73
C SER A 59 7.33 -6.72 -6.37
N VAL A 60 6.14 -7.21 -6.70
CA VAL A 60 4.86 -6.60 -6.33
C VAL A 60 4.69 -6.57 -4.81
N ASP A 61 4.98 -7.69 -4.13
CA ASP A 61 4.91 -7.77 -2.68
C ASP A 61 5.82 -6.75 -2.00
N LEU A 62 6.99 -6.52 -2.57
CA LEU A 62 7.92 -5.55 -2.03
C LEU A 62 7.38 -4.14 -2.13
N TYR A 63 6.78 -3.75 -3.26
CA TYR A 63 6.18 -2.43 -3.40
C TYR A 63 5.01 -2.25 -2.44
N ASN A 64 4.25 -3.31 -2.18
CA ASN A 64 3.21 -3.28 -1.15
C ASN A 64 3.81 -3.00 0.24
N GLN A 65 4.89 -3.68 0.59
CA GLN A 65 5.58 -3.47 1.86
C GLN A 65 6.18 -2.06 1.96
N ILE A 66 6.79 -1.56 0.90
CA ILE A 66 7.37 -0.21 0.88
C ILE A 66 6.24 0.83 1.01
N GLY A 67 5.11 0.61 0.35
CA GLY A 67 3.94 1.47 0.52
C GLY A 67 3.48 1.54 1.98
N ASN A 68 3.42 0.41 2.66
CA ASN A 68 3.09 0.35 4.09
C ASN A 68 4.15 1.04 4.96
N PHE A 69 5.41 0.90 4.60
CA PHE A 69 6.50 1.62 5.29
C PHE A 69 6.28 3.14 5.24
N TRP A 70 5.94 3.67 4.06
CA TRP A 70 5.67 5.11 3.93
C TRP A 70 4.40 5.55 4.65
N ARG A 71 3.42 4.65 4.83
CA ARG A 71 2.27 4.93 5.70
C ARG A 71 2.71 5.17 7.14
N ILE A 72 3.62 4.35 7.65
CA ILE A 72 4.16 4.53 9.01
C ILE A 72 4.87 5.88 9.12
N LYS A 73 5.69 6.21 8.14
CA LYS A 73 6.45 7.47 8.11
C LYS A 73 5.56 8.70 7.84
N GLY A 74 4.35 8.48 7.31
CA GLY A 74 3.41 9.54 7.00
C GLY A 74 3.61 10.22 5.66
N ASP A 75 4.49 9.71 4.81
CA ASP A 75 4.68 10.25 3.45
C ASP A 75 3.63 9.63 2.53
N THR A 76 2.47 10.26 2.48
CA THR A 76 1.32 9.75 1.73
C THR A 76 1.56 9.69 0.23
N HIS A 77 2.28 10.65 -0.32
CA HIS A 77 2.61 10.65 -1.74
C HIS A 77 3.41 9.41 -2.12
N LYS A 78 4.49 9.12 -1.38
CA LYS A 78 5.33 7.96 -1.63
C LYS A 78 4.57 6.66 -1.42
N SER A 79 3.71 6.60 -0.40
CA SER A 79 2.87 5.44 -0.14
C SER A 79 1.98 5.13 -1.33
N ILE A 80 1.24 6.13 -1.83
CA ILE A 80 0.35 5.96 -2.97
C ILE A 80 1.14 5.57 -4.22
N GLU A 81 2.29 6.17 -4.47
CA GLU A 81 3.13 5.82 -5.63
C GLU A 81 3.58 4.36 -5.59
N CYS A 82 3.93 3.84 -4.42
CA CYS A 82 4.32 2.43 -4.28
C CYS A 82 3.14 1.49 -4.58
N PHE A 83 1.96 1.80 -4.05
CA PHE A 83 0.77 1.00 -4.33
C PHE A 83 0.36 1.08 -5.81
N ARG A 84 0.50 2.26 -6.44
CA ARG A 84 0.25 2.40 -7.87
C ARG A 84 1.17 1.50 -8.70
N ARG A 85 2.46 1.47 -8.37
CA ARG A 85 3.42 0.60 -9.08
C ARG A 85 3.06 -0.87 -8.93
N ALA A 86 2.67 -1.28 -7.73
CA ALA A 86 2.24 -2.66 -7.50
C ALA A 86 0.97 -2.99 -8.30
N LEU A 87 -0.01 -2.10 -8.32
CA LEU A 87 -1.27 -2.28 -9.04
C LEU A 87 -1.11 -2.19 -10.56
N ALA A 88 -0.07 -1.52 -11.06
CA ALA A 88 0.23 -1.52 -12.49
C ALA A 88 0.60 -2.91 -12.98
N VAL A 89 1.25 -3.70 -12.15
CA VAL A 89 1.64 -5.09 -12.46
C VAL A 89 0.53 -6.07 -12.10
N SER A 90 -0.14 -5.86 -10.96
CA SER A 90 -1.16 -6.75 -10.42
C SER A 90 -2.42 -5.96 -10.05
N PRO A 91 -3.24 -5.56 -11.04
CA PRO A 91 -4.36 -4.64 -10.81
C PRO A 91 -5.52 -5.23 -9.99
N ASN A 92 -5.55 -6.53 -9.82
CA ASN A 92 -6.58 -7.23 -9.06
C ASN A 92 -6.06 -7.81 -7.73
N ASN A 93 -4.96 -7.29 -7.23
CA ASN A 93 -4.44 -7.72 -5.94
C ASN A 93 -5.28 -7.11 -4.80
N ALA A 94 -6.07 -7.97 -4.15
CA ALA A 94 -7.03 -7.54 -3.13
C ALA A 94 -6.37 -6.84 -1.94
N GLU A 95 -5.22 -7.35 -1.48
CA GLU A 95 -4.50 -6.77 -0.34
C GLU A 95 -4.02 -5.35 -0.63
N ILE A 96 -3.45 -5.14 -1.82
CA ILE A 96 -2.94 -3.83 -2.22
C ILE A 96 -4.08 -2.84 -2.41
N LEU A 97 -5.18 -3.27 -3.03
CA LEU A 97 -6.38 -2.45 -3.17
C LEU A 97 -6.90 -2.00 -1.80
N LEU A 98 -6.92 -2.90 -0.83
CA LEU A 98 -7.39 -2.60 0.51
C LEU A 98 -6.43 -1.65 1.25
N ASN A 99 -5.12 -1.84 1.09
CA ASN A 99 -4.13 -0.94 1.68
C ASN A 99 -4.27 0.48 1.13
N LEU A 100 -4.44 0.62 -0.19
CA LEU A 100 -4.67 1.92 -0.82
C LEU A 100 -5.99 2.54 -0.36
N ALA A 101 -7.04 1.73 -0.23
CA ALA A 101 -8.33 2.18 0.30
C ALA A 101 -8.18 2.77 1.71
N ARG A 102 -7.39 2.12 2.58
CA ARG A 102 -7.15 2.60 3.94
C ARG A 102 -6.43 3.95 3.96
N VAL A 103 -5.43 4.11 3.10
CA VAL A 103 -4.74 5.41 2.96
C VAL A 103 -5.73 6.50 2.59
N LEU A 104 -6.55 6.26 1.57
CA LEU A 104 -7.51 7.25 1.09
C LEU A 104 -8.62 7.51 2.10
N PHE A 105 -9.07 6.48 2.82
CA PHE A 105 -10.02 6.64 3.91
C PHE A 105 -9.47 7.57 4.99
N ASN A 106 -8.22 7.38 5.40
CA ASN A 106 -7.60 8.21 6.43
C ASN A 106 -7.38 9.66 5.97
N LEU A 107 -7.31 9.88 4.67
CA LEU A 107 -7.23 11.22 4.06
C LEU A 107 -8.61 11.81 3.79
N GLN A 108 -9.69 11.13 4.17
CA GLN A 108 -11.10 11.54 4.01
C GLN A 108 -11.61 11.48 2.57
N TYR A 109 -10.95 10.75 1.68
CA TYR A 109 -11.47 10.44 0.34
C TYR A 109 -12.35 9.20 0.42
N LEU A 110 -13.54 9.38 1.00
CA LEU A 110 -14.40 8.24 1.38
C LEU A 110 -14.97 7.51 0.17
N ASP A 111 -15.35 8.22 -0.89
CA ASP A 111 -15.88 7.59 -2.10
C ASP A 111 -14.82 6.73 -2.78
N ASP A 112 -13.58 7.22 -2.85
CA ASP A 112 -12.46 6.47 -3.40
C ASP A 112 -12.19 5.21 -2.57
N ALA A 113 -12.21 5.34 -1.25
CA ALA A 113 -11.99 4.22 -0.34
C ALA A 113 -13.09 3.16 -0.51
N ILE A 114 -14.34 3.57 -0.67
CA ILE A 114 -15.45 2.65 -0.91
C ILE A 114 -15.26 1.92 -2.24
N PHE A 115 -14.89 2.65 -3.30
CA PHE A 115 -14.65 2.06 -4.62
C PHE A 115 -13.59 0.97 -4.54
N LEU A 116 -12.45 1.27 -3.94
CA LEU A 116 -11.33 0.31 -3.83
C LEU A 116 -11.66 -0.88 -2.94
N THR A 117 -12.37 -0.64 -1.84
CA THR A 117 -12.80 -1.70 -0.93
C THR A 117 -13.76 -2.66 -1.63
N ARG A 118 -14.72 -2.14 -2.38
CA ARG A 118 -15.63 -2.97 -3.17
C ARG A 118 -14.87 -3.78 -4.21
N ARG A 119 -13.91 -3.15 -4.90
CA ARG A 119 -13.09 -3.86 -5.89
C ARG A 119 -12.27 -4.97 -5.24
N SER A 120 -11.70 -4.71 -4.07
CA SER A 120 -10.97 -5.71 -3.29
C SER A 120 -11.85 -6.93 -2.97
N LEU A 121 -13.08 -6.70 -2.53
CA LEU A 121 -14.04 -7.75 -2.23
C LEU A 121 -14.44 -8.54 -3.49
N GLU A 122 -14.67 -7.85 -4.60
CA GLU A 122 -15.03 -8.49 -5.86
C GLU A 122 -13.97 -9.47 -6.33
N VAL A 123 -12.68 -9.07 -6.29
CA VAL A 123 -11.60 -9.95 -6.73
C VAL A 123 -11.40 -11.14 -5.79
N CYS A 124 -11.60 -10.96 -4.48
CA CYS A 124 -11.59 -12.07 -3.52
C CYS A 124 -12.71 -13.07 -3.81
N THR A 125 -13.94 -12.57 -4.04
CA THR A 125 -15.10 -13.41 -4.33
C THR A 125 -14.89 -14.23 -5.59
N VAL A 126 -14.35 -13.62 -6.65
CA VAL A 126 -14.04 -14.33 -7.90
C VAL A 126 -13.03 -15.44 -7.66
N THR A 127 -11.99 -15.16 -6.86
CA THR A 127 -10.98 -16.17 -6.52
C THR A 127 -11.59 -17.33 -5.74
N ASP A 128 -12.46 -17.04 -4.77
CA ASP A 128 -13.12 -18.07 -3.97
C ASP A 128 -14.05 -18.93 -4.81
N ASN A 129 -14.68 -18.37 -5.83
CA ASN A 129 -15.60 -19.10 -6.70
C ASN A 129 -14.91 -20.08 -7.65
N LEU A 130 -13.59 -20.10 -7.70
CA LEU A 130 -12.84 -21.07 -8.51
C LEU A 130 -12.85 -22.49 -7.91
N PHE A 131 -13.32 -22.62 -6.70
CA PHE A 131 -13.54 -23.91 -6.05
C PHE A 131 -15.00 -24.27 -6.02
#